data_b0791cd59dc6c0931f262d9eeba1e434
#
_entry.id   b0791cd59dc6c0931f262d9eeba1e434
#
_cell.length_a   1.000
_cell.length_b   1.000
_cell.length_c   1.000
_cell.angle_alpha   90.00
_cell.angle_beta   90.00
_cell.angle_gamma   90.00
#
_symmetry.space_group_name_H-M   'P 1'
#
loop_
_entity.id
_entity.type
_entity.pdbx_description
1 polymer ?
#
loop_
_entity_poly.entity_id
_entity_poly.type
_entity_poly.pdbx_seq_one_letter_code
_entity_poly.pdbx_strand_id
1 'polypeptide(L)'
;MKAALHAAGLALCLLWTAATGAGAQTTAVGTVAPSPLTIARQKAAAVGLDYAAWGRLADRAEVQIASPVASVGIMEQTRAQIADWRAAFLAAQGLNATRIETLRRQIEALGPAPVDGATETAEIAARRKELTQQLVRLQAPVIAAVEAYNRADGLIRESDRVLRERQAEELLKLWPMPVNPANWPAAVETLGLSLATVGREVAVNWDNPRLRADLTARLPLILGLLALATAAIWRG
;
A
#
# COMPACT_ATOMS: atom_id res chain seq x y z
N MET A 1 -26.41 -34.25 -37.42
CA MET A 1 -25.47 -34.41 -36.31
C MET A 1 -24.87 -33.11 -35.79
N LYS A 2 -25.14 -31.92 -36.39
CA LYS A 2 -24.59 -30.61 -35.91
C LYS A 2 -25.47 -29.92 -34.84
N ALA A 3 -26.69 -30.28 -34.67
CA ALA A 3 -27.60 -29.64 -33.70
C ALA A 3 -27.46 -30.14 -32.23
N ALA A 4 -26.93 -31.34 -32.03
CA ALA A 4 -26.77 -31.91 -30.68
C ALA A 4 -25.53 -31.36 -29.91
N LEU A 5 -24.53 -30.85 -30.60
CA LEU A 5 -23.33 -30.26 -29.95
C LEU A 5 -23.60 -28.87 -29.37
N HIS A 6 -24.56 -28.13 -29.89
CA HIS A 6 -24.88 -26.78 -29.37
C HIS A 6 -25.70 -26.84 -28.09
N ALA A 7 -26.47 -27.88 -27.88
CA ALA A 7 -27.26 -28.08 -26.66
C ALA A 7 -26.39 -28.43 -25.43
N ALA A 8 -25.31 -29.19 -25.63
CA ALA A 8 -24.41 -29.58 -24.55
C ALA A 8 -23.53 -28.42 -24.06
N GLY A 9 -23.15 -27.51 -24.98
CA GLY A 9 -22.35 -26.31 -24.64
C GLY A 9 -23.14 -25.26 -23.81
N LEU A 10 -24.42 -25.11 -24.11
CA LEU A 10 -25.33 -24.19 -23.39
C LEU A 10 -25.67 -24.68 -21.97
N ALA A 11 -25.77 -26.00 -21.77
CA ALA A 11 -26.04 -26.57 -20.45
C ALA A 11 -24.87 -26.44 -19.49
N LEU A 12 -23.63 -26.47 -20.00
CA LEU A 12 -22.42 -26.29 -19.18
C LEU A 12 -22.19 -24.82 -18.79
N CYS A 13 -22.57 -23.87 -19.63
CA CYS A 13 -22.50 -22.43 -19.31
C CYS A 13 -23.55 -22.00 -18.27
N LEU A 14 -24.73 -22.64 -18.26
CA LEU A 14 -25.82 -22.34 -17.31
C LEU A 14 -25.53 -22.83 -15.87
N LEU A 15 -24.71 -23.86 -15.71
CA LEU A 15 -24.32 -24.37 -14.39
C LEU A 15 -23.21 -23.54 -13.72
N TRP A 16 -22.48 -22.71 -14.48
CA TRP A 16 -21.42 -21.87 -13.90
C TRP A 16 -21.88 -20.47 -13.49
N THR A 17 -23.07 -20.05 -13.91
CA THR A 17 -23.62 -18.73 -13.53
C THR A 17 -24.35 -18.71 -12.19
N ALA A 18 -24.57 -19.87 -11.56
CA ALA A 18 -25.26 -19.95 -10.26
C ALA A 18 -24.34 -19.84 -9.03
N ALA A 19 -23.00 -19.73 -9.19
CA ALA A 19 -22.05 -19.72 -8.08
C ALA A 19 -21.38 -18.36 -7.81
N THR A 20 -21.77 -17.28 -8.52
CA THR A 20 -21.18 -15.93 -8.31
C THR A 20 -22.20 -14.95 -7.74
N GLY A 21 -23.04 -15.39 -6.84
CA GLY A 21 -23.92 -14.56 -6.01
C GLY A 21 -23.28 -14.11 -4.69
N ALA A 22 -21.95 -14.07 -4.57
CA ALA A 22 -21.29 -13.31 -3.52
C ALA A 22 -21.21 -11.85 -4.02
N GLY A 23 -22.23 -11.06 -3.67
CA GLY A 23 -22.19 -9.62 -3.87
C GLY A 23 -20.91 -9.06 -3.27
N ALA A 24 -19.99 -8.66 -4.14
CA ALA A 24 -18.99 -7.69 -3.76
C ALA A 24 -19.77 -6.43 -3.37
N GLN A 25 -20.10 -6.32 -2.09
CA GLN A 25 -20.37 -5.03 -1.49
C GLN A 25 -19.07 -4.28 -1.61
N THR A 26 -18.91 -3.52 -2.68
CA THR A 26 -18.08 -2.33 -2.68
C THR A 26 -18.65 -1.48 -1.55
N THR A 27 -18.13 -1.70 -0.33
CA THR A 27 -18.18 -0.69 0.70
C THR A 27 -17.48 0.50 0.07
N ALA A 28 -18.27 1.42 -0.46
CA ALA A 28 -17.82 2.77 -0.65
C ALA A 28 -17.18 3.12 0.69
N VAL A 29 -15.84 3.25 0.71
CA VAL A 29 -15.13 3.85 1.81
C VAL A 29 -15.65 5.28 1.82
N GLY A 30 -16.80 5.46 2.46
CA GLY A 30 -17.29 6.76 2.81
C GLY A 30 -16.16 7.39 3.60
N THR A 31 -15.65 8.51 3.10
CA THR A 31 -14.71 9.35 3.82
C THR A 31 -15.44 9.78 5.08
N VAL A 32 -15.36 8.95 6.12
CA VAL A 32 -15.91 9.26 7.44
C VAL A 32 -15.11 10.47 7.87
N ALA A 33 -15.77 11.62 7.93
CA ALA A 33 -15.17 12.84 8.46
C ALA A 33 -14.55 12.49 9.83
N PRO A 34 -13.28 12.79 10.07
CA PRO A 34 -12.60 12.39 11.29
C PRO A 34 -13.38 12.96 12.48
N SER A 35 -13.68 12.09 13.45
CA SER A 35 -14.42 12.51 14.65
C SER A 35 -13.63 13.60 15.40
N PRO A 36 -14.30 14.51 16.14
CA PRO A 36 -13.63 15.55 16.93
C PRO A 36 -12.54 14.99 17.85
N LEU A 37 -12.73 13.77 18.36
CA LEU A 37 -11.74 13.06 19.17
C LEU A 37 -10.50 12.62 18.37
N THR A 38 -10.69 12.25 17.13
CA THR A 38 -9.58 11.88 16.23
C THR A 38 -8.75 13.12 15.90
N ILE A 39 -9.39 14.23 15.61
CA ILE A 39 -8.75 15.53 15.36
C ILE A 39 -7.99 16.02 16.61
N ALA A 40 -8.60 15.91 17.78
CA ALA A 40 -7.96 16.28 19.05
C ALA A 40 -6.74 15.41 19.36
N ARG A 41 -6.83 14.10 19.10
CA ARG A 41 -5.73 13.15 19.29
C ARG A 41 -4.59 13.39 18.32
N GLN A 42 -4.88 13.67 17.05
CA GLN A 42 -3.88 14.05 16.04
C GLN A 42 -3.21 15.39 16.41
N LYS A 43 -3.98 16.38 16.88
CA LYS A 43 -3.45 17.67 17.33
C LYS A 43 -2.57 17.54 18.58
N ALA A 44 -2.92 16.67 19.52
CA ALA A 44 -2.10 16.38 20.70
C ALA A 44 -0.80 15.64 20.32
N ALA A 45 -0.86 14.68 19.40
CA ALA A 45 0.32 13.98 18.88
C ALA A 45 1.26 14.93 18.12
N ALA A 46 0.73 15.94 17.44
CA ALA A 46 1.52 16.92 16.70
C ALA A 46 2.33 17.88 17.60
N VAL A 47 1.93 18.06 18.86
CA VAL A 47 2.64 18.94 19.82
C VAL A 47 3.94 18.31 20.34
N GLY A 48 4.06 16.98 20.31
CA GLY A 48 5.21 16.22 20.83
C GLY A 48 6.00 15.47 19.75
N LEU A 49 6.07 15.97 18.50
CA LEU A 49 6.77 15.29 17.42
C LEU A 49 8.28 15.18 17.71
N ASP A 50 8.78 13.94 17.74
CA ASP A 50 10.22 13.67 17.83
C ASP A 50 10.88 13.76 16.45
N TYR A 51 11.34 14.97 16.10
CA TYR A 51 12.05 15.20 14.84
C TYR A 51 13.36 14.43 14.73
N ALA A 52 13.98 14.01 15.84
CA ALA A 52 15.17 13.17 15.81
C ALA A 52 14.82 11.73 15.41
N ALA A 53 13.70 11.19 15.91
CA ALA A 53 13.20 9.89 15.47
C ALA A 53 12.79 9.92 13.99
N TRP A 54 12.14 11.00 13.55
CA TRP A 54 11.84 11.23 12.14
C TRP A 54 13.10 11.23 11.27
N GLY A 55 14.12 12.00 11.66
CA GLY A 55 15.39 12.05 10.92
C GLY A 55 15.99 10.67 10.72
N ARG A 56 16.10 9.88 11.80
CA ARG A 56 16.59 8.49 11.72
C ARG A 56 15.76 7.59 10.79
N LEU A 57 14.44 7.77 10.77
CA LEU A 57 13.58 7.01 9.85
C LEU A 57 13.79 7.44 8.40
N ALA A 58 13.86 8.74 8.14
CA ALA A 58 14.07 9.31 6.81
C ALA A 58 15.43 8.87 6.23
N ASP A 59 16.50 8.95 7.01
CA ASP A 59 17.83 8.54 6.58
C ASP A 59 17.89 7.03 6.27
N ARG A 60 17.21 6.20 7.06
CA ARG A 60 17.08 4.77 6.75
C ARG A 60 16.31 4.52 5.47
N ALA A 61 15.23 5.27 5.23
CA ALA A 61 14.44 5.16 4.02
C ALA A 61 15.27 5.52 2.78
N GLU A 62 16.06 6.59 2.84
CA GLU A 62 16.96 6.99 1.75
C GLU A 62 17.96 5.89 1.41
N VAL A 63 18.57 5.27 2.44
CA VAL A 63 19.49 4.13 2.25
C VAL A 63 18.78 2.93 1.63
N GLN A 64 17.55 2.63 2.06
CA GLN A 64 16.78 1.51 1.51
C GLN A 64 16.39 1.75 0.05
N ILE A 65 15.98 2.96 -0.29
CA ILE A 65 15.63 3.39 -1.66
C ILE A 65 16.84 3.25 -2.59
N ALA A 66 18.02 3.68 -2.13
CA ALA A 66 19.27 3.60 -2.89
C ALA A 66 19.81 2.16 -3.02
N SER A 67 19.39 1.23 -2.17
CA SER A 67 19.93 -0.12 -2.13
C SER A 67 19.24 -1.04 -3.13
N PRO A 68 19.94 -1.66 -4.09
CA PRO A 68 19.34 -2.59 -5.04
C PRO A 68 18.87 -3.91 -4.41
N VAL A 69 19.38 -4.25 -3.23
CA VAL A 69 19.08 -5.50 -2.52
C VAL A 69 18.06 -5.36 -1.39
N ALA A 70 17.52 -4.15 -1.16
CA ALA A 70 16.52 -3.94 -0.12
C ALA A 70 15.25 -4.75 -0.42
N SER A 71 14.73 -5.44 0.59
CA SER A 71 13.49 -6.23 0.47
C SER A 71 12.28 -5.32 0.21
N VAL A 72 11.43 -5.71 -0.74
CA VAL A 72 10.17 -5.01 -1.05
C VAL A 72 9.31 -4.86 0.21
N GLY A 73 9.14 -5.92 1.01
CA GLY A 73 8.33 -5.86 2.23
C GLY A 73 8.86 -4.89 3.28
N ILE A 74 10.19 -4.77 3.43
CA ILE A 74 10.78 -3.78 4.34
C ILE A 74 10.56 -2.36 3.81
N MET A 75 10.66 -2.14 2.50
CA MET A 75 10.38 -0.84 1.88
C MET A 75 8.91 -0.44 2.06
N GLU A 76 7.97 -1.35 1.85
CA GLU A 76 6.53 -1.11 2.08
C GLU A 76 6.24 -0.76 3.53
N GLN A 77 6.83 -1.46 4.48
CA GLN A 77 6.70 -1.17 5.91
C GLN A 77 7.27 0.21 6.27
N THR A 78 8.45 0.54 5.76
CA THR A 78 9.08 1.86 5.98
C THR A 78 8.24 2.97 5.35
N ARG A 79 7.72 2.77 4.14
CA ARG A 79 6.80 3.69 3.46
C ARG A 79 5.53 3.94 4.28
N ALA A 80 4.94 2.89 4.86
CA ALA A 80 3.77 3.04 5.75
C ALA A 80 4.09 3.92 6.96
N GLN A 81 5.24 3.69 7.63
CA GLN A 81 5.68 4.52 8.74
C GLN A 81 5.90 5.98 8.33
N ILE A 82 6.48 6.24 7.14
CA ILE A 82 6.65 7.60 6.63
C ILE A 82 5.29 8.26 6.36
N ALA A 83 4.29 7.50 5.88
CA ALA A 83 2.94 8.02 5.67
C ALA A 83 2.27 8.45 6.99
N ASP A 84 2.48 7.72 8.09
CA ASP A 84 2.01 8.10 9.42
C ASP A 84 2.66 9.40 9.89
N TRP A 85 3.99 9.53 9.72
CA TRP A 85 4.71 10.76 10.03
C TRP A 85 4.24 11.94 9.17
N ARG A 86 4.01 11.73 7.86
CA ARG A 86 3.46 12.75 6.96
C ARG A 86 2.11 13.27 7.45
N ALA A 87 1.22 12.37 7.89
CA ALA A 87 -0.08 12.75 8.44
C ALA A 87 0.08 13.58 9.74
N ALA A 88 1.02 13.20 10.62
CA ALA A 88 1.30 13.94 11.84
C ALA A 88 1.87 15.35 11.54
N PHE A 89 2.77 15.48 10.56
CA PHE A 89 3.28 16.80 10.13
C PHE A 89 2.21 17.67 9.51
N LEU A 90 1.30 17.09 8.70
CA LEU A 90 0.16 17.83 8.15
C LEU A 90 -0.72 18.40 9.27
N ALA A 91 -1.00 17.62 10.32
CA ALA A 91 -1.72 18.09 11.48
C ALA A 91 -0.96 19.20 12.24
N ALA A 92 0.38 19.08 12.31
CA ALA A 92 1.24 20.06 12.99
C ALA A 92 1.27 21.42 12.27
N GLN A 93 1.11 21.46 10.96
CA GLN A 93 1.03 22.74 10.20
C GLN A 93 -0.15 23.62 10.63
N GLY A 94 -1.24 23.01 11.12
CA GLY A 94 -2.41 23.72 11.64
C GLY A 94 -2.25 24.24 13.08
N LEU A 95 -1.14 23.90 13.76
CA LEU A 95 -0.90 24.36 15.12
C LEU A 95 -0.71 25.88 15.16
N ASN A 96 -1.29 26.49 16.19
CA ASN A 96 -1.19 27.93 16.43
C ASN A 96 -1.71 28.85 15.30
N ALA A 97 -2.39 28.34 14.27
CA ALA A 97 -2.87 29.13 13.14
C ALA A 97 -3.66 30.38 13.58
N THR A 98 -4.65 30.21 14.47
CA THR A 98 -5.45 31.32 15.00
C THR A 98 -4.60 32.33 15.79
N ARG A 99 -3.63 31.84 16.55
CA ARG A 99 -2.78 32.72 17.36
C ARG A 99 -1.78 33.49 16.48
N ILE A 100 -1.23 32.85 15.46
CA ILE A 100 -0.39 33.47 14.44
C ILE A 100 -1.17 34.58 13.72
N GLU A 101 -2.41 34.31 13.32
CA GLU A 101 -3.28 35.26 12.65
C GLU A 101 -3.61 36.46 13.56
N THR A 102 -3.89 36.20 14.82
CA THR A 102 -4.13 37.27 15.80
C THR A 102 -2.91 38.17 15.98
N LEU A 103 -1.70 37.58 16.09
CA LEU A 103 -0.46 38.37 16.20
C LEU A 103 -0.20 39.18 14.93
N ARG A 104 -0.46 38.63 13.75
CA ARG A 104 -0.33 39.39 12.49
C ARG A 104 -1.24 40.61 12.48
N ARG A 105 -2.51 40.46 12.83
CA ARG A 105 -3.46 41.58 12.93
C ARG A 105 -3.02 42.62 13.96
N GLN A 106 -2.45 42.18 15.09
CA GLN A 106 -1.91 43.10 16.09
C GLN A 106 -0.71 43.90 15.57
N ILE A 107 0.17 43.25 14.79
CA ILE A 107 1.30 43.95 14.16
C ILE A 107 0.80 44.91 13.10
N GLU A 108 -0.17 44.53 12.28
CA GLU A 108 -0.78 45.36 11.25
C GLU A 108 -1.48 46.61 11.88
N ALA A 109 -2.12 46.43 13.03
CA ALA A 109 -2.75 47.56 13.77
C ALA A 109 -1.75 48.59 14.29
N LEU A 110 -0.45 48.26 14.40
CA LEU A 110 0.59 49.23 14.74
C LEU A 110 0.98 50.15 13.57
N GLY A 111 0.39 49.91 12.39
CA GLY A 111 0.72 50.62 11.18
C GLY A 111 1.98 50.09 10.46
N PRO A 112 2.33 50.68 9.30
CA PRO A 112 3.50 50.29 8.56
C PRO A 112 4.79 50.50 9.35
N ALA A 113 5.81 49.68 9.10
CA ALA A 113 7.14 49.90 9.68
C ALA A 113 7.69 51.25 9.19
N PRO A 114 8.43 52.00 10.06
CA PRO A 114 9.01 53.24 9.65
C PRO A 114 9.96 53.07 8.46
N VAL A 115 9.78 53.89 7.45
CA VAL A 115 10.70 53.94 6.30
C VAL A 115 11.96 54.73 6.76
N ASP A 116 13.08 54.45 6.15
CA ASP A 116 14.37 55.07 6.52
C ASP A 116 14.24 56.58 6.78
N GLY A 117 14.55 57.01 8.02
CA GLY A 117 14.51 58.39 8.46
C GLY A 117 13.27 58.78 9.25
N ALA A 118 12.23 57.96 9.36
CA ALA A 118 11.07 58.21 10.20
C ALA A 118 11.30 57.65 11.62
N THR A 119 11.11 58.47 12.65
CA THR A 119 11.23 58.08 14.06
C THR A 119 9.91 57.53 14.57
N GLU A 120 9.89 56.22 14.82
CA GLU A 120 8.80 55.56 15.58
C GLU A 120 8.97 55.88 17.08
N THR A 121 7.86 56.00 17.83
CA THR A 121 8.00 56.17 19.28
C THR A 121 8.59 54.90 19.89
N ALA A 122 9.44 55.01 20.89
CA ALA A 122 10.14 53.91 21.54
C ALA A 122 9.17 52.79 22.04
N GLU A 123 7.97 53.18 22.49
CA GLU A 123 6.93 52.25 22.95
C GLU A 123 6.34 51.42 21.83
N ILE A 124 6.03 52.01 20.67
CA ILE A 124 5.48 51.29 19.52
C ILE A 124 6.57 50.36 18.93
N ALA A 125 7.82 50.83 18.83
CA ALA A 125 8.98 50.02 18.39
C ALA A 125 9.21 48.80 19.30
N ALA A 126 9.16 49.01 20.61
CA ALA A 126 9.28 47.92 21.58
C ALA A 126 8.13 46.90 21.45
N ARG A 127 6.89 47.39 21.31
CA ARG A 127 5.72 46.52 21.15
C ARG A 127 5.76 45.75 19.85
N ARG A 128 6.14 46.36 18.74
CA ARG A 128 6.30 45.70 17.45
C ARG A 128 7.35 44.58 17.54
N LYS A 129 8.48 44.86 18.16
CA LYS A 129 9.58 43.89 18.36
C LYS A 129 9.09 42.68 19.18
N GLU A 130 8.33 42.91 20.27
CA GLU A 130 7.78 41.86 21.11
C GLU A 130 6.83 40.96 20.31
N LEU A 131 5.84 41.55 19.61
CA LEU A 131 4.88 40.81 18.82
C LEU A 131 5.54 40.01 17.68
N THR A 132 6.54 40.61 17.01
CA THR A 132 7.31 39.93 15.96
C THR A 132 8.10 38.76 16.53
N GLN A 133 8.72 38.87 17.68
CA GLN A 133 9.41 37.77 18.34
C GLN A 133 8.44 36.63 18.73
N GLN A 134 7.26 36.98 19.23
CA GLN A 134 6.22 35.99 19.54
C GLN A 134 5.74 35.29 18.27
N LEU A 135 5.55 36.02 17.18
CA LEU A 135 5.15 35.47 15.88
C LEU A 135 6.19 34.47 15.37
N VAL A 136 7.47 34.85 15.36
CA VAL A 136 8.58 33.95 14.93
C VAL A 136 8.63 32.67 15.76
N ARG A 137 8.48 32.79 17.09
CA ARG A 137 8.45 31.60 17.98
C ARG A 137 7.30 30.64 17.68
N LEU A 138 6.12 31.17 17.32
CA LEU A 138 4.96 30.36 16.99
C LEU A 138 5.00 29.80 15.55
N GLN A 139 5.69 30.48 14.64
CA GLN A 139 5.87 30.03 13.26
C GLN A 139 6.97 28.96 13.12
N ALA A 140 8.00 29.00 13.95
CA ALA A 140 9.12 28.05 13.86
C ALA A 140 8.69 26.56 13.81
N PRO A 141 7.82 26.06 14.71
CA PRO A 141 7.38 24.67 14.65
C PRO A 141 6.51 24.37 13.42
N VAL A 142 5.78 25.36 12.90
CA VAL A 142 4.96 25.21 11.70
C VAL A 142 5.86 25.06 10.47
N ILE A 143 6.89 25.90 10.37
CA ILE A 143 7.89 25.82 9.28
C ILE A 143 8.60 24.46 9.30
N ALA A 144 9.06 24.02 10.48
CA ALA A 144 9.68 22.71 10.64
C ALA A 144 8.73 21.55 10.22
N ALA A 145 7.44 21.67 10.55
CA ALA A 145 6.45 20.69 10.13
C ALA A 145 6.21 20.68 8.61
N VAL A 146 6.22 21.85 7.95
CA VAL A 146 6.11 21.95 6.49
C VAL A 146 7.31 21.31 5.81
N GLU A 147 8.51 21.58 6.29
CA GLU A 147 9.75 21.00 5.75
C GLU A 147 9.77 19.47 5.91
N ALA A 148 9.45 18.98 7.11
CA ALA A 148 9.37 17.54 7.37
C ALA A 148 8.27 16.87 6.54
N TYR A 149 7.12 17.51 6.35
CA TYR A 149 6.07 17.04 5.46
C TYR A 149 6.56 16.88 4.02
N ASN A 150 7.23 17.90 3.48
CA ASN A 150 7.74 17.88 2.11
C ASN A 150 8.79 16.77 1.91
N ARG A 151 9.69 16.58 2.89
CA ARG A 151 10.66 15.47 2.87
C ARG A 151 9.94 14.12 2.91
N ALA A 152 8.94 13.95 3.79
CA ALA A 152 8.17 12.71 3.87
C ALA A 152 7.41 12.39 2.57
N ASP A 153 6.78 13.39 1.97
CA ASP A 153 6.06 13.23 0.71
C ASP A 153 7.00 12.90 -0.46
N GLY A 154 8.19 13.49 -0.49
CA GLY A 154 9.25 13.14 -1.45
C GLY A 154 9.70 11.70 -1.31
N LEU A 155 9.97 11.23 -0.08
CA LEU A 155 10.38 9.85 0.19
C LEU A 155 9.30 8.82 -0.17
N ILE A 156 8.03 9.14 0.07
CA ILE A 156 6.91 8.26 -0.34
C ILE A 156 6.89 8.12 -1.86
N ARG A 157 6.94 9.24 -2.60
CA ARG A 157 6.94 9.20 -4.07
C ARG A 157 8.11 8.41 -4.64
N GLU A 158 9.28 8.59 -4.06
CA GLU A 158 10.49 7.87 -4.51
C GLU A 158 10.40 6.38 -4.18
N SER A 159 9.93 6.02 -2.97
CA SER A 159 9.65 4.63 -2.61
C SER A 159 8.66 3.98 -3.56
N ASP A 160 7.55 4.68 -3.88
CA ASP A 160 6.55 4.19 -4.82
C ASP A 160 7.11 4.00 -6.24
N ARG A 161 8.04 4.86 -6.67
CA ARG A 161 8.72 4.73 -7.96
C ARG A 161 9.55 3.46 -7.99
N VAL A 162 10.43 3.28 -7.01
CA VAL A 162 11.33 2.11 -6.94
C VAL A 162 10.54 0.81 -6.79
N LEU A 163 9.47 0.80 -5.99
CA LEU A 163 8.60 -0.38 -5.84
C LEU A 163 7.95 -0.77 -7.17
N ARG A 164 7.43 0.20 -7.94
CA ARG A 164 6.84 -0.09 -9.26
C ARG A 164 7.89 -0.59 -10.26
N GLU A 165 9.09 -0.01 -10.27
CA GLU A 165 10.19 -0.45 -11.14
C GLU A 165 10.55 -1.92 -10.85
N ARG A 166 10.70 -2.29 -9.58
CA ARG A 166 10.99 -3.68 -9.18
C ARG A 166 9.86 -4.65 -9.51
N GLN A 167 8.61 -4.26 -9.30
CA GLN A 167 7.45 -5.07 -9.69
C GLN A 167 7.40 -5.26 -11.21
N ALA A 168 7.69 -4.23 -11.99
CA ALA A 168 7.79 -4.34 -13.44
C ALA A 168 8.92 -5.26 -13.88
N GLU A 169 10.10 -5.15 -13.26
CA GLU A 169 11.23 -6.05 -13.52
C GLU A 169 10.89 -7.51 -13.19
N GLU A 170 10.17 -7.75 -12.10
CA GLU A 170 9.76 -9.10 -11.72
C GLU A 170 8.74 -9.69 -12.70
N LEU A 171 7.80 -8.88 -13.19
CA LEU A 171 6.85 -9.28 -14.22
C LEU A 171 7.53 -9.53 -15.58
N LEU A 172 8.60 -8.76 -15.88
CA LEU A 172 9.37 -8.90 -17.12
C LEU A 172 10.42 -10.01 -17.04
N LYS A 173 10.73 -10.56 -15.84
CA LYS A 173 11.50 -11.79 -15.76
C LYS A 173 10.76 -12.85 -16.56
N LEU A 174 11.38 -13.24 -17.67
CA LEU A 174 10.89 -14.33 -18.52
C LEU A 174 10.80 -15.58 -17.64
N TRP A 175 9.62 -15.86 -17.15
CA TRP A 175 9.33 -17.17 -16.57
C TRP A 175 9.68 -18.21 -17.61
N PRO A 176 10.26 -19.34 -17.22
CA PRO A 176 10.56 -20.40 -18.16
C PRO A 176 9.27 -20.76 -18.91
N MET A 177 9.17 -20.28 -20.16
CA MET A 177 7.98 -20.52 -20.98
C MET A 177 7.81 -22.03 -21.15
N PRO A 178 6.61 -22.59 -20.89
CA PRO A 178 6.36 -24.02 -21.04
C PRO A 178 6.56 -24.50 -22.47
N VAL A 179 6.58 -23.59 -23.44
CA VAL A 179 6.82 -23.87 -24.87
C VAL A 179 8.29 -24.08 -25.17
N ASN A 180 9.24 -23.65 -24.32
CA ASN A 180 10.66 -23.84 -24.53
C ASN A 180 11.08 -25.26 -24.09
N PRO A 181 11.47 -26.18 -25.02
CA PRO A 181 11.83 -27.55 -24.68
C PRO A 181 13.03 -27.65 -23.75
N ALA A 182 13.90 -26.64 -23.67
CA ALA A 182 15.01 -26.59 -22.73
C ALA A 182 14.57 -26.61 -21.24
N ASN A 183 13.33 -26.19 -20.95
CA ASN A 183 12.78 -26.16 -19.60
C ASN A 183 12.03 -27.44 -19.21
N TRP A 184 11.83 -28.36 -20.16
CA TRP A 184 11.08 -29.59 -19.93
C TRP A 184 11.73 -30.56 -18.93
N PRO A 185 13.07 -30.71 -18.89
CA PRO A 185 13.71 -31.59 -17.90
C PRO A 185 13.37 -31.17 -16.46
N ALA A 186 13.45 -29.88 -16.16
CA ALA A 186 13.10 -29.33 -14.83
C ALA A 186 11.59 -29.47 -14.52
N ALA A 187 10.74 -29.28 -15.52
CA ALA A 187 9.30 -29.47 -15.39
C ALA A 187 8.91 -30.91 -15.10
N VAL A 188 9.55 -31.88 -15.81
CA VAL A 188 9.35 -33.33 -15.63
C VAL A 188 9.83 -33.75 -14.23
N GLU A 189 10.98 -33.24 -13.78
CA GLU A 189 11.49 -33.51 -12.42
C GLU A 189 10.54 -33.02 -11.36
N THR A 190 10.05 -31.78 -11.48
CA THR A 190 9.06 -31.18 -10.55
C THR A 190 7.75 -31.95 -10.55
N LEU A 191 7.29 -32.39 -11.74
CA LEU A 191 6.10 -33.22 -11.87
C LEU A 191 6.32 -34.60 -11.20
N GLY A 192 7.49 -35.19 -11.40
CA GLY A 192 7.87 -36.47 -10.77
C GLY A 192 7.85 -36.40 -9.24
N LEU A 193 8.41 -35.33 -8.67
CA LEU A 193 8.38 -35.07 -7.22
C LEU A 193 6.96 -34.87 -6.71
N SER A 194 6.15 -34.11 -7.44
CA SER A 194 4.74 -33.89 -7.09
C SER A 194 3.94 -35.18 -7.11
N LEU A 195 4.10 -36.00 -8.15
CA LEU A 195 3.44 -37.30 -8.27
C LEU A 195 3.91 -38.27 -7.17
N ALA A 196 5.18 -38.27 -6.83
CA ALA A 196 5.74 -39.10 -5.77
C ALA A 196 5.17 -38.68 -4.39
N THR A 197 4.97 -37.38 -4.16
CA THR A 197 4.36 -36.85 -2.94
C THR A 197 2.90 -37.27 -2.84
N VAL A 198 2.11 -37.05 -3.89
CA VAL A 198 0.70 -37.48 -3.97
C VAL A 198 0.61 -39.00 -3.84
N GLY A 199 1.45 -39.76 -4.53
CA GLY A 199 1.47 -41.22 -4.42
C GLY A 199 1.75 -41.68 -3.00
N ARG A 200 2.65 -41.03 -2.26
CA ARG A 200 2.95 -41.33 -0.87
C ARG A 200 1.78 -41.02 0.06
N GLU A 201 1.12 -39.88 -0.13
CA GLU A 201 -0.07 -39.51 0.62
C GLU A 201 -1.22 -40.48 0.38
N VAL A 202 -1.44 -40.88 -0.87
CA VAL A 202 -2.43 -41.90 -1.22
C VAL A 202 -2.11 -43.24 -0.58
N ALA A 203 -0.83 -43.65 -0.63
CA ALA A 203 -0.38 -44.93 -0.05
C ALA A 203 -0.56 -44.94 1.48
N VAL A 204 -0.21 -43.88 2.18
CA VAL A 204 -0.37 -43.76 3.64
C VAL A 204 -1.86 -43.75 4.04
N ASN A 205 -2.70 -43.14 3.24
CA ASN A 205 -4.13 -43.03 3.53
C ASN A 205 -4.96 -44.20 2.93
N TRP A 206 -4.33 -45.11 2.17
CA TRP A 206 -5.04 -46.21 1.51
C TRP A 206 -5.71 -47.21 2.46
N ASP A 207 -5.22 -47.33 3.68
CA ASP A 207 -5.80 -48.19 4.70
C ASP A 207 -7.04 -47.58 5.41
N ASN A 208 -7.37 -46.31 5.06
CA ASN A 208 -8.54 -45.65 5.62
C ASN A 208 -9.81 -46.04 4.80
N PRO A 209 -10.77 -46.84 5.36
CA PRO A 209 -11.91 -47.37 4.62
C PRO A 209 -12.85 -46.28 4.12
N ARG A 210 -12.91 -45.12 4.78
CA ARG A 210 -13.75 -43.97 4.38
C ARG A 210 -13.20 -43.29 3.12
N LEU A 211 -11.89 -43.11 3.06
CA LEU A 211 -11.21 -42.51 1.88
C LEU A 211 -11.29 -43.42 0.65
N ARG A 212 -11.15 -44.73 0.85
CA ARG A 212 -11.36 -45.72 -0.23
C ARG A 212 -12.76 -45.66 -0.83
N ALA A 213 -13.80 -45.60 0.00
CA ALA A 213 -15.17 -45.51 -0.47
C ALA A 213 -15.42 -44.22 -1.27
N ASP A 214 -14.88 -43.10 -0.81
CA ASP A 214 -15.07 -41.81 -1.47
C ASP A 214 -14.24 -41.72 -2.79
N LEU A 215 -13.03 -42.24 -2.82
CA LEU A 215 -12.22 -42.34 -4.02
C LEU A 215 -12.86 -43.28 -5.08
N THR A 216 -13.32 -44.45 -4.68
CA THR A 216 -13.95 -45.37 -5.62
C THR A 216 -15.27 -44.85 -6.18
N ALA A 217 -16.02 -44.08 -5.40
CA ALA A 217 -17.26 -43.43 -5.84
C ALA A 217 -16.99 -42.32 -6.87
N ARG A 218 -15.86 -41.61 -6.74
CA ARG A 218 -15.47 -40.47 -7.63
C ARG A 218 -14.59 -40.90 -8.80
N LEU A 219 -14.00 -42.07 -8.77
CA LEU A 219 -13.09 -42.60 -9.79
C LEU A 219 -13.69 -42.57 -11.20
N PRO A 220 -14.95 -43.01 -11.45
CA PRO A 220 -15.53 -42.94 -12.78
C PRO A 220 -15.71 -41.52 -13.30
N LEU A 221 -15.96 -40.56 -12.43
CA LEU A 221 -16.07 -39.16 -12.79
C LEU A 221 -14.71 -38.55 -13.17
N ILE A 222 -13.65 -38.87 -12.42
CA ILE A 222 -12.28 -38.45 -12.71
C ILE A 222 -11.80 -39.05 -14.03
N LEU A 223 -12.00 -40.34 -14.25
CA LEU A 223 -11.64 -41.00 -15.50
C LEU A 223 -12.43 -40.44 -16.68
N GLY A 224 -13.70 -40.13 -16.51
CA GLY A 224 -14.55 -39.51 -17.53
C GLY A 224 -14.05 -38.13 -17.94
N LEU A 225 -13.68 -37.28 -16.96
CA LEU A 225 -13.11 -35.97 -17.21
C LEU A 225 -11.73 -36.06 -17.92
N LEU A 226 -10.90 -37.01 -17.51
CA LEU A 226 -9.57 -37.24 -18.10
C LEU A 226 -9.68 -37.74 -19.54
N ALA A 227 -10.63 -38.63 -19.82
CA ALA A 227 -10.93 -39.12 -21.18
C ALA A 227 -11.51 -37.99 -22.06
N LEU A 228 -12.30 -37.10 -21.50
CA LEU A 228 -12.84 -35.94 -22.21
C LEU A 228 -11.77 -34.91 -22.52
N ALA A 229 -10.87 -34.65 -21.56
CA ALA A 229 -9.71 -33.77 -21.77
C ALA A 229 -8.75 -34.30 -22.84
N THR A 230 -8.43 -35.61 -22.79
CA THR A 230 -7.55 -36.23 -23.81
C THR A 230 -8.23 -36.23 -25.20
N ALA A 231 -9.50 -36.50 -25.29
CA ALA A 231 -10.27 -36.41 -26.54
C ALA A 231 -10.33 -34.98 -27.10
N ALA A 232 -10.43 -33.97 -26.24
CA ALA A 232 -10.41 -32.56 -26.65
C ALA A 232 -9.04 -32.17 -27.21
N ILE A 233 -7.94 -32.60 -26.59
CA ILE A 233 -6.56 -32.36 -27.06
C ILE A 233 -6.30 -33.07 -28.39
N TRP A 234 -6.88 -34.27 -28.59
CA TRP A 234 -6.68 -35.03 -29.82
C TRP A 234 -7.48 -34.52 -31.02
N ARG A 235 -8.53 -33.73 -30.74
CA ARG A 235 -9.44 -33.20 -31.76
C ARG A 235 -9.17 -31.74 -32.12
N GLY A 236 -8.33 -31.01 -31.37
CA GLY A 236 -7.86 -29.64 -31.65
C GLY A 236 -6.56 -29.61 -32.37
#